data_ee2b185f4facae0733f15d963495ead0
#
_entry.id   ee2b185f4facae0733f15d963495ead0
#
_cell.length_a   1.000
_cell.length_b   1.000
_cell.length_c   1.000
_cell.angle_alpha   90.00
_cell.angle_beta   90.00
_cell.angle_gamma   90.00
#
_symmetry.space_group_name_H-M   'P 1'
#
loop_
_entity.id
_entity.type
_entity.pdbx_description
1 polymer ?
#
loop_
_entity_poly.entity_id
_entity_poly.type
_entity_poly.pdbx_seq_one_letter_code
_entity_poly.pdbx_strand_id
1 'polypeptide(L)'
;MTQQDKEVLINLLNQYKDLGISEQIDFQKFYIYSIIAHSTAIEGSTVTEVEAQLLFDEGITSSKRTMQEQMMNLDLKAAYEYGMKWIQQHEPITVDWLISLAAKVMNHTGSEYNTMDGSFSAARGELRKLNVSAGLGGPSYMSYQKVPSRLAAFCDELNKRRSSADKTDLYAIYYLSFWAHYELVTIHPWADGNGRTARLLMNLLQMEYDLLPVRVLKEDKIAYIQALVDTRNNEDISIFIDSMMQLHIEHLRNDIDKFLKTTEEGDSDGTKETAQNNVAENVAEKLTDRQRIIVELVTQGAAQNVAVNTKYLSEKLNVNRKTIQRDMAHLQERRLIQWVGSDKTGHWEIIKEVK
;
A
#
# COMPACT_ATOMS: atom_id res chain seq x y z
N MET A 1 19.92 13.05 12.75
CA MET A 1 20.10 11.60 13.04
C MET A 1 21.51 11.31 13.49
N THR A 2 21.71 10.52 14.56
CA THR A 2 23.02 10.15 15.09
C THR A 2 23.66 9.02 14.29
N GLN A 3 24.97 8.80 14.43
CA GLN A 3 25.65 7.63 13.85
C GLN A 3 25.04 6.30 14.34
N GLN A 4 24.64 6.27 15.62
CA GLN A 4 23.98 5.12 16.22
C GLN A 4 22.63 4.78 15.55
N ASP A 5 21.82 5.79 15.18
CA ASP A 5 20.55 5.55 14.49
C ASP A 5 20.77 4.95 13.10
N LYS A 6 21.83 5.38 12.38
CA LYS A 6 22.19 4.81 11.08
C LYS A 6 22.55 3.32 11.19
N GLU A 7 23.32 2.96 12.20
CA GLU A 7 23.69 1.58 12.48
C GLU A 7 22.46 0.74 12.84
N VAL A 8 21.52 1.29 13.61
CA VAL A 8 20.26 0.63 13.96
C VAL A 8 19.44 0.36 12.68
N LEU A 9 19.30 1.33 11.79
CA LEU A 9 18.57 1.14 10.51
C LEU A 9 19.19 0.02 9.69
N ILE A 10 20.51 0.05 9.49
CA ILE A 10 21.21 -0.98 8.69
C ILE A 10 21.05 -2.37 9.32
N ASN A 11 21.18 -2.47 10.65
CA ASN A 11 21.02 -3.74 11.35
C ASN A 11 19.60 -4.30 11.22
N LEU A 12 18.58 -3.46 11.31
CA LEU A 12 17.18 -3.88 11.12
C LEU A 12 16.90 -4.32 9.68
N LEU A 13 17.44 -3.63 8.68
CA LEU A 13 17.30 -4.03 7.27
C LEU A 13 17.97 -5.37 7.00
N ASN A 14 19.16 -5.60 7.57
CA ASN A 14 19.84 -6.90 7.49
C ASN A 14 19.04 -8.00 8.20
N GLN A 15 18.56 -7.75 9.42
CA GLN A 15 17.71 -8.69 10.15
C GLN A 15 16.43 -9.02 9.39
N TYR A 16 15.78 -8.05 8.79
CA TYR A 16 14.58 -8.21 7.97
C TYR A 16 14.84 -9.15 6.79
N LYS A 17 15.99 -8.99 6.15
CA LYS A 17 16.45 -9.83 5.04
C LYS A 17 16.83 -11.24 5.52
N ASP A 18 17.64 -11.35 6.59
CA ASP A 18 18.12 -12.62 7.12
C ASP A 18 16.97 -13.51 7.62
N LEU A 19 15.89 -12.91 8.10
CA LEU A 19 14.66 -13.61 8.47
C LEU A 19 13.81 -14.04 7.26
N GLY A 20 14.18 -13.66 6.04
CA GLY A 20 13.44 -14.00 4.83
C GLY A 20 12.04 -13.37 4.75
N ILE A 21 11.77 -12.26 5.48
CA ILE A 21 10.45 -11.65 5.53
C ILE A 21 10.02 -11.19 4.13
N SER A 22 10.93 -10.63 3.35
CA SER A 22 10.67 -10.19 1.97
C SER A 22 10.62 -11.30 0.92
N GLU A 23 11.01 -12.54 1.30
CA GLU A 23 11.03 -13.70 0.42
C GLU A 23 9.73 -14.52 0.47
N GLN A 24 8.78 -14.10 1.30
CA GLN A 24 7.49 -14.76 1.42
C GLN A 24 6.68 -14.64 0.11
N ILE A 25 5.85 -15.65 -0.14
CA ILE A 25 4.98 -15.68 -1.32
C ILE A 25 4.12 -14.40 -1.38
N ASP A 26 4.14 -13.75 -2.53
CA ASP A 26 3.39 -12.52 -2.80
C ASP A 26 3.72 -11.32 -1.88
N PHE A 27 4.84 -11.37 -1.11
CA PHE A 27 5.23 -10.28 -0.21
C PHE A 27 5.25 -8.91 -0.90
N GLN A 28 5.95 -8.80 -2.05
CA GLN A 28 6.04 -7.52 -2.79
C GLN A 28 4.66 -6.98 -3.18
N LYS A 29 3.78 -7.86 -3.62
CA LYS A 29 2.41 -7.52 -4.01
C LYS A 29 1.64 -6.94 -2.83
N PHE A 30 1.57 -7.67 -1.71
CA PHE A 30 0.83 -7.23 -0.53
C PHE A 30 1.45 -6.01 0.15
N TYR A 31 2.77 -5.91 0.13
CA TYR A 31 3.47 -4.75 0.66
C TYR A 31 3.13 -3.47 -0.11
N ILE A 32 3.09 -3.54 -1.46
CA ILE A 32 2.67 -2.43 -2.31
C ILE A 32 1.18 -2.10 -2.11
N TYR A 33 0.32 -3.10 -1.94
CA TYR A 33 -1.09 -2.88 -1.65
C TYR A 33 -1.30 -2.13 -0.33
N SER A 34 -0.55 -2.49 0.72
CA SER A 34 -0.52 -1.77 1.99
C SER A 34 -0.07 -0.31 1.79
N ILE A 35 1.03 -0.07 1.08
CA ILE A 35 1.50 1.28 0.76
C ILE A 35 0.42 2.11 0.07
N ILE A 36 -0.26 1.55 -0.93
CA ILE A 36 -1.32 2.24 -1.68
C ILE A 36 -2.49 2.58 -0.78
N ALA A 37 -2.99 1.60 -0.01
CA ALA A 37 -4.12 1.80 0.90
C ALA A 37 -3.84 2.89 1.94
N HIS A 38 -2.67 2.87 2.57
CA HIS A 38 -2.28 3.88 3.54
C HIS A 38 -2.01 5.25 2.88
N SER A 39 -1.35 5.29 1.73
CA SER A 39 -1.12 6.54 1.01
C SER A 39 -2.41 7.24 0.58
N THR A 40 -3.44 6.48 0.17
CA THR A 40 -4.75 7.04 -0.15
C THR A 40 -5.54 7.41 1.11
N ALA A 41 -5.35 6.66 2.22
CA ALA A 41 -5.99 6.97 3.51
C ALA A 41 -5.47 8.28 4.13
N ILE A 42 -4.21 8.66 3.91
CA ILE A 42 -3.69 9.98 4.26
C ILE A 42 -4.49 11.09 3.58
N GLU A 43 -4.93 10.87 2.35
CA GLU A 43 -5.74 11.82 1.57
C GLU A 43 -7.26 11.70 1.85
N GLY A 44 -7.66 10.85 2.79
CA GLY A 44 -9.04 10.73 3.26
C GLY A 44 -9.82 9.52 2.73
N SER A 45 -9.19 8.61 1.97
CA SER A 45 -9.81 7.33 1.63
C SER A 45 -10.04 6.51 2.91
N THR A 46 -11.18 5.84 2.97
CA THR A 46 -11.53 4.94 4.07
C THR A 46 -11.46 3.46 3.66
N VAL A 47 -10.98 3.18 2.44
CA VAL A 47 -10.72 1.82 1.94
C VAL A 47 -9.64 1.18 2.81
N THR A 48 -9.95 0.01 3.36
CA THR A 48 -8.99 -0.77 4.16
C THR A 48 -8.02 -1.56 3.27
N GLU A 49 -6.92 -2.06 3.83
CA GLU A 49 -5.98 -2.91 3.08
C GLU A 49 -6.66 -4.15 2.49
N VAL A 50 -7.55 -4.80 3.25
CA VAL A 50 -8.31 -5.96 2.79
C VAL A 50 -9.25 -5.59 1.64
N GLU A 51 -9.95 -4.46 1.74
CA GLU A 51 -10.83 -3.98 0.65
C GLU A 51 -10.01 -3.58 -0.58
N ALA A 52 -8.83 -3.00 -0.40
CA ALA A 52 -7.90 -2.67 -1.49
C ALA A 52 -7.39 -3.95 -2.18
N GLN A 53 -7.04 -4.98 -1.43
CA GLN A 53 -6.63 -6.27 -1.98
C GLN A 53 -7.75 -6.89 -2.83
N LEU A 54 -8.98 -6.97 -2.32
CA LEU A 54 -10.13 -7.50 -3.06
C LEU A 54 -10.40 -6.69 -4.33
N LEU A 55 -10.28 -5.38 -4.24
CA LEU A 55 -10.43 -4.48 -5.39
C LEU A 55 -9.35 -4.74 -6.45
N PHE A 56 -8.10 -4.95 -6.05
CA PHE A 56 -6.97 -5.11 -6.97
C PHE A 56 -6.88 -6.50 -7.60
N ASP A 57 -7.22 -7.55 -6.85
CA ASP A 57 -7.09 -8.93 -7.29
C ASP A 57 -8.36 -9.45 -7.97
N GLU A 58 -9.52 -9.08 -7.47
CA GLU A 58 -10.79 -9.66 -7.89
C GLU A 58 -11.73 -8.63 -8.55
N GLY A 59 -11.38 -7.35 -8.54
CA GLY A 59 -12.24 -6.27 -9.00
C GLY A 59 -13.51 -6.10 -8.13
N ILE A 60 -13.48 -6.62 -6.90
CA ILE A 60 -14.61 -6.52 -5.98
C ILE A 60 -14.58 -5.16 -5.30
N THR A 61 -15.68 -4.43 -5.45
CA THR A 61 -15.86 -3.10 -4.84
C THR A 61 -16.66 -3.21 -3.55
N SER A 62 -16.27 -2.45 -2.53
CA SER A 62 -17.02 -2.34 -1.28
C SER A 62 -18.18 -1.37 -1.45
N SER A 63 -19.41 -1.82 -1.13
CA SER A 63 -20.60 -0.95 -1.15
C SER A 63 -20.60 0.15 -0.09
N LYS A 64 -19.68 0.04 0.88
CA LYS A 64 -19.50 1.03 1.97
C LYS A 64 -18.54 2.16 1.61
N ARG A 65 -17.88 2.09 0.43
CA ARG A 65 -16.89 3.06 -0.02
C ARG A 65 -17.40 3.79 -1.26
N THR A 66 -17.08 5.06 -1.36
CA THR A 66 -17.44 5.85 -2.53
C THR A 66 -16.65 5.37 -3.75
N MET A 67 -17.20 5.62 -4.94
CA MET A 67 -16.49 5.35 -6.20
C MET A 67 -15.17 6.13 -6.25
N GLN A 68 -15.15 7.37 -5.76
CA GLN A 68 -13.95 8.20 -5.73
C GLN A 68 -12.83 7.56 -4.88
N GLU A 69 -13.14 7.03 -3.69
CA GLU A 69 -12.14 6.34 -2.85
C GLU A 69 -11.58 5.09 -3.52
N GLN A 70 -12.44 4.32 -4.19
CA GLN A 70 -12.03 3.12 -4.91
C GLN A 70 -11.16 3.49 -6.12
N MET A 71 -11.56 4.49 -6.92
CA MET A 71 -10.77 4.98 -8.04
C MET A 71 -9.42 5.56 -7.60
N MET A 72 -9.35 6.25 -6.47
CA MET A 72 -8.10 6.76 -5.91
C MET A 72 -7.08 5.62 -5.66
N ASN A 73 -7.52 4.47 -5.18
CA ASN A 73 -6.68 3.30 -4.98
C ASN A 73 -6.24 2.67 -6.30
N LEU A 74 -7.17 2.53 -7.28
CA LEU A 74 -6.86 1.98 -8.61
C LEU A 74 -5.91 2.89 -9.40
N ASP A 75 -6.12 4.20 -9.35
CA ASP A 75 -5.25 5.20 -9.97
C ASP A 75 -3.83 5.11 -9.41
N LEU A 76 -3.69 5.04 -8.09
CA LEU A 76 -2.38 4.94 -7.45
C LEU A 76 -1.70 3.60 -7.76
N LYS A 77 -2.46 2.48 -7.83
CA LYS A 77 -1.92 1.18 -8.27
C LYS A 77 -1.36 1.27 -9.70
N ALA A 78 -2.13 1.83 -10.63
CA ALA A 78 -1.70 2.01 -12.01
C ALA A 78 -0.47 2.94 -12.10
N ALA A 79 -0.37 3.95 -11.24
CA ALA A 79 0.78 4.83 -11.15
C ALA A 79 2.04 4.11 -10.64
N TYR A 80 1.92 3.21 -9.65
CA TYR A 80 3.02 2.33 -9.21
C TYR A 80 3.50 1.43 -10.35
N GLU A 81 2.60 0.76 -11.06
CA GLU A 81 2.94 -0.11 -12.19
C GLU A 81 3.66 0.66 -13.31
N TYR A 82 3.22 1.88 -13.61
CA TYR A 82 3.86 2.76 -14.57
C TYR A 82 5.25 3.21 -14.10
N GLY A 83 5.36 3.66 -12.86
CA GLY A 83 6.60 4.16 -12.29
C GLY A 83 7.67 3.07 -12.15
N MET A 84 7.28 1.87 -11.70
CA MET A 84 8.20 0.73 -11.57
C MET A 84 8.81 0.33 -12.92
N LYS A 85 8.04 0.31 -13.99
CA LYS A 85 8.58 0.02 -15.34
C LYS A 85 9.63 1.03 -15.78
N TRP A 86 9.43 2.31 -15.43
CA TRP A 86 10.37 3.37 -15.77
C TRP A 86 11.67 3.26 -14.97
N ILE A 87 11.51 3.10 -13.64
CA ILE A 87 12.66 3.08 -12.73
C ILE A 87 13.58 1.88 -12.97
N GLN A 88 13.04 0.72 -13.39
CA GLN A 88 13.79 -0.47 -13.77
C GLN A 88 14.71 -0.25 -14.98
N GLN A 89 14.39 0.71 -15.82
CA GLN A 89 15.19 1.11 -16.98
C GLN A 89 16.28 2.13 -16.64
N HIS A 90 16.30 2.63 -15.41
CA HIS A 90 17.17 3.71 -14.91
C HIS A 90 17.11 4.99 -15.77
N GLU A 91 15.99 5.21 -16.45
CA GLU A 91 15.78 6.38 -17.29
C GLU A 91 15.77 7.69 -16.46
N PRO A 92 16.19 8.82 -17.05
CA PRO A 92 16.14 10.11 -16.36
C PRO A 92 14.71 10.49 -15.94
N ILE A 93 14.57 11.03 -14.74
CA ILE A 93 13.31 11.63 -14.29
C ILE A 93 13.19 13.01 -14.90
N THR A 94 12.21 13.21 -15.79
CA THR A 94 11.96 14.46 -16.48
C THR A 94 10.66 15.11 -16.02
N VAL A 95 10.46 16.38 -16.34
CA VAL A 95 9.18 17.07 -16.07
C VAL A 95 8.03 16.36 -16.75
N ASP A 96 8.18 15.95 -18.00
CA ASP A 96 7.13 15.24 -18.76
C ASP A 96 6.80 13.88 -18.16
N TRP A 97 7.81 13.18 -17.64
CA TRP A 97 7.58 11.93 -16.93
C TRP A 97 6.82 12.16 -15.62
N LEU A 98 7.17 13.20 -14.84
CA LEU A 98 6.45 13.55 -13.61
C LEU A 98 4.99 13.96 -13.91
N ILE A 99 4.74 14.70 -14.98
CA ILE A 99 3.39 15.01 -15.47
C ILE A 99 2.64 13.72 -15.78
N SER A 100 3.27 12.79 -16.50
CA SER A 100 2.66 11.50 -16.84
C SER A 100 2.39 10.64 -15.60
N LEU A 101 3.29 10.65 -14.62
CA LEU A 101 3.12 9.95 -13.34
C LEU A 101 1.95 10.55 -12.55
N ALA A 102 1.88 11.86 -12.43
CA ALA A 102 0.77 12.56 -11.76
C ALA A 102 -0.57 12.35 -12.46
N ALA A 103 -0.58 12.29 -13.79
CA ALA A 103 -1.76 11.92 -14.57
C ALA A 103 -2.28 10.53 -14.21
N LYS A 104 -1.39 9.55 -13.97
CA LYS A 104 -1.79 8.22 -13.50
C LYS A 104 -2.40 8.28 -12.10
N VAL A 105 -1.78 9.04 -11.17
CA VAL A 105 -2.26 9.21 -9.79
C VAL A 105 -3.65 9.83 -9.72
N MET A 106 -4.00 10.66 -10.70
CA MET A 106 -5.23 11.47 -10.70
C MET A 106 -6.22 11.10 -11.83
N ASN A 107 -6.00 10.02 -12.54
CA ASN A 107 -6.69 9.69 -13.79
C ASN A 107 -8.23 9.77 -13.70
N HIS A 108 -8.82 9.18 -12.67
CA HIS A 108 -10.28 9.17 -12.48
C HIS A 108 -10.75 10.11 -11.36
N THR A 109 -9.82 10.71 -10.61
CA THR A 109 -10.14 11.52 -9.43
C THR A 109 -9.76 13.00 -9.60
N GLY A 110 -9.02 13.34 -10.66
CA GLY A 110 -8.59 14.71 -10.94
C GLY A 110 -9.70 15.58 -11.54
N SER A 111 -9.73 16.84 -11.10
CA SER A 111 -10.66 17.85 -11.57
C SER A 111 -10.09 18.72 -12.70
N GLU A 112 -10.99 19.31 -13.48
CA GLU A 112 -10.70 20.37 -14.44
C GLU A 112 -10.80 21.73 -13.75
N TYR A 113 -9.87 22.61 -14.07
CA TYR A 113 -9.81 23.98 -13.51
C TYR A 113 -9.83 25.01 -14.62
N ASN A 114 -10.61 26.06 -14.42
CA ASN A 114 -10.66 27.21 -15.32
C ASN A 114 -10.15 28.44 -14.57
N THR A 115 -9.11 29.06 -15.09
CA THR A 115 -8.49 30.26 -14.49
C THR A 115 -8.35 31.36 -15.54
N MET A 116 -7.95 32.56 -15.11
CA MET A 116 -7.68 33.67 -16.05
C MET A 116 -6.49 33.36 -16.98
N ASP A 117 -5.56 32.49 -16.54
CA ASP A 117 -4.38 32.09 -17.32
C ASP A 117 -4.63 30.78 -18.11
N GLY A 118 -5.90 30.43 -18.30
CA GLY A 118 -6.36 29.29 -19.09
C GLY A 118 -6.74 28.09 -18.24
N SER A 119 -7.30 27.08 -18.91
CA SER A 119 -7.72 25.84 -18.28
C SER A 119 -6.55 24.88 -18.07
N PHE A 120 -6.67 23.99 -17.10
CA PHE A 120 -5.75 22.88 -16.87
C PHE A 120 -6.46 21.74 -16.14
N SER A 121 -5.92 20.52 -16.23
CA SER A 121 -6.51 19.30 -15.70
C SER A 121 -5.58 18.58 -14.74
N ALA A 122 -6.04 18.32 -13.52
CA ALA A 122 -5.33 17.45 -12.59
C ALA A 122 -5.35 16.00 -13.10
N ALA A 123 -6.42 15.54 -13.75
CA ALA A 123 -6.51 14.20 -14.33
C ALA A 123 -5.48 13.94 -15.46
N ARG A 124 -5.02 14.99 -16.13
CA ARG A 124 -3.96 14.93 -17.13
C ARG A 124 -2.56 15.24 -16.55
N GLY A 125 -2.44 15.43 -15.23
CA GLY A 125 -1.20 15.77 -14.59
C GLY A 125 -0.65 17.15 -14.96
N GLU A 126 -1.48 18.03 -15.51
CA GLU A 126 -1.08 19.38 -15.95
C GLU A 126 -0.72 20.24 -14.74
N LEU A 127 0.35 21.01 -14.89
CA LEU A 127 0.81 21.93 -13.85
C LEU A 127 -0.25 22.99 -13.55
N ARG A 128 -0.42 23.30 -12.28
CA ARG A 128 -1.40 24.29 -11.83
C ARG A 128 -1.13 25.68 -12.43
N LYS A 129 -2.21 26.37 -12.77
CA LYS A 129 -2.22 27.79 -13.20
C LYS A 129 -2.93 28.66 -12.17
N LEU A 130 -2.82 28.30 -10.88
CA LEU A 130 -3.35 29.05 -9.76
C LEU A 130 -2.47 28.87 -8.53
N ASN A 131 -2.51 29.83 -7.61
CA ASN A 131 -1.82 29.72 -6.33
C ASN A 131 -2.65 28.88 -5.37
N VAL A 132 -1.99 28.06 -4.59
CA VAL A 132 -2.56 27.15 -3.60
C VAL A 132 -1.90 27.34 -2.23
N SER A 133 -2.60 26.96 -1.18
CA SER A 133 -2.12 27.01 0.20
C SER A 133 -2.27 25.68 0.90
N ALA A 134 -1.53 25.48 1.98
CA ALA A 134 -1.60 24.29 2.83
C ALA A 134 -2.88 24.34 3.71
N GLY A 135 -4.02 23.98 3.13
CA GLY A 135 -5.32 24.04 3.76
C GLY A 135 -5.88 25.46 3.90
N LEU A 136 -7.05 25.58 4.52
CA LEU A 136 -7.72 26.86 4.71
C LEU A 136 -6.95 27.71 5.75
N GLY A 137 -6.44 28.87 5.30
CA GLY A 137 -5.65 29.78 6.14
C GLY A 137 -4.21 29.35 6.42
N GLY A 138 -3.74 28.27 5.81
CA GLY A 138 -2.35 27.83 5.88
C GLY A 138 -1.41 28.65 4.99
N PRO A 139 -0.08 28.43 5.11
CA PRO A 139 0.92 29.14 4.31
C PRO A 139 0.76 28.80 2.83
N SER A 140 0.97 29.81 1.97
CA SER A 140 0.95 29.63 0.52
C SER A 140 2.15 28.84 0.03
N TYR A 141 1.94 27.97 -0.94
CA TYR A 141 3.03 27.40 -1.73
C TYR A 141 3.59 28.44 -2.70
N MET A 142 4.70 28.10 -3.39
CA MET A 142 5.29 29.03 -4.35
C MET A 142 4.30 29.45 -5.44
N SER A 143 4.51 30.63 -6.02
CA SER A 143 3.69 31.09 -7.17
C SER A 143 3.71 30.05 -8.29
N TYR A 144 2.54 29.74 -8.86
CA TYR A 144 2.41 28.80 -9.97
C TYR A 144 3.31 29.17 -11.16
N GLN A 145 3.57 30.46 -11.39
CA GLN A 145 4.44 30.93 -12.46
C GLN A 145 5.91 30.46 -12.31
N LYS A 146 6.34 30.17 -11.09
CA LYS A 146 7.70 29.65 -10.78
C LYS A 146 7.77 28.13 -10.84
N VAL A 147 6.63 27.43 -10.83
CA VAL A 147 6.57 25.97 -10.78
C VAL A 147 7.31 25.29 -11.94
N PRO A 148 7.11 25.69 -13.23
CA PRO A 148 7.78 24.99 -14.34
C PRO A 148 9.31 25.02 -14.22
N SER A 149 9.88 26.19 -13.96
CA SER A 149 11.34 26.35 -13.84
C SER A 149 11.92 25.64 -12.59
N ARG A 150 11.18 25.69 -11.47
CA ARG A 150 11.63 25.00 -10.24
C ARG A 150 11.52 23.48 -10.36
N LEU A 151 10.49 22.98 -11.05
CA LEU A 151 10.32 21.55 -11.30
C LEU A 151 11.41 21.02 -12.26
N ALA A 152 11.78 21.79 -13.28
CA ALA A 152 12.90 21.44 -14.16
C ALA A 152 14.22 21.37 -13.37
N ALA A 153 14.54 22.39 -12.57
CA ALA A 153 15.72 22.40 -11.72
C ALA A 153 15.72 21.24 -10.70
N PHE A 154 14.58 20.87 -10.17
CA PHE A 154 14.42 19.68 -9.30
C PHE A 154 14.79 18.40 -10.05
N CYS A 155 14.28 18.20 -11.27
CA CYS A 155 14.58 17.02 -12.08
C CYS A 155 16.09 16.92 -12.38
N ASP A 156 16.73 18.03 -12.75
CA ASP A 156 18.16 18.07 -13.03
C ASP A 156 18.99 17.69 -11.78
N GLU A 157 18.69 18.29 -10.64
CA GLU A 157 19.37 17.99 -9.37
C GLU A 157 19.11 16.54 -8.92
N LEU A 158 17.88 16.05 -9.05
CA LEU A 158 17.55 14.67 -8.70
C LEU A 158 18.33 13.67 -9.55
N ASN A 159 18.39 13.85 -10.88
CA ASN A 159 19.14 12.97 -11.75
C ASN A 159 20.65 13.04 -11.48
N LYS A 160 21.18 14.20 -11.19
CA LYS A 160 22.58 14.37 -10.77
C LYS A 160 22.87 13.59 -9.49
N ARG A 161 22.01 13.69 -8.48
CA ARG A 161 22.17 12.95 -7.20
C ARG A 161 22.03 11.44 -7.45
N ARG A 162 21.08 11.00 -8.25
CA ARG A 162 20.90 9.59 -8.63
C ARG A 162 22.15 9.02 -9.31
N SER A 163 22.72 9.76 -10.27
CA SER A 163 23.91 9.31 -11.00
C SER A 163 25.17 9.24 -10.14
N SER A 164 25.23 9.99 -9.05
CA SER A 164 26.38 10.03 -8.13
C SER A 164 26.14 9.20 -6.85
N ALA A 165 24.98 8.57 -6.69
CA ALA A 165 24.66 7.82 -5.50
C ALA A 165 25.52 6.54 -5.39
N ASP A 166 26.12 6.34 -4.21
CA ASP A 166 26.74 5.06 -3.88
C ASP A 166 25.64 4.05 -3.51
N LYS A 167 25.48 3.03 -4.35
CA LYS A 167 24.46 1.97 -4.18
C LYS A 167 24.67 1.13 -2.93
N THR A 168 25.84 1.20 -2.31
CA THR A 168 26.16 0.46 -1.07
C THR A 168 25.84 1.27 0.19
N ASP A 169 25.66 2.58 0.08
CA ASP A 169 25.25 3.46 1.17
C ASP A 169 23.72 3.52 1.25
N LEU A 170 23.10 2.55 1.91
CA LEU A 170 21.64 2.45 2.06
C LEU A 170 21.04 3.72 2.70
N TYR A 171 21.75 4.31 3.66
CA TYR A 171 21.31 5.54 4.31
C TYR A 171 21.27 6.73 3.32
N ALA A 172 22.30 6.87 2.49
CA ALA A 172 22.34 7.94 1.48
C ALA A 172 21.21 7.80 0.44
N ILE A 173 20.81 6.58 0.10
CA ILE A 173 19.70 6.33 -0.82
C ILE A 173 18.36 6.69 -0.17
N TYR A 174 18.11 6.27 1.08
CA TYR A 174 16.92 6.71 1.79
C TYR A 174 16.88 8.23 1.93
N TYR A 175 18.00 8.86 2.27
CA TYR A 175 18.13 10.30 2.33
C TYR A 175 17.74 10.97 1.00
N LEU A 176 18.27 10.48 -0.12
CA LEU A 176 17.94 10.97 -1.46
C LEU A 176 16.44 10.89 -1.73
N SER A 177 15.80 9.77 -1.40
CA SER A 177 14.38 9.55 -1.63
C SER A 177 13.50 10.48 -0.79
N PHE A 178 13.85 10.71 0.48
CA PHE A 178 13.16 11.65 1.37
C PHE A 178 13.38 13.10 0.95
N TRP A 179 14.60 13.45 0.53
CA TRP A 179 14.88 14.75 -0.06
C TRP A 179 14.01 15.00 -1.30
N ALA A 180 13.91 14.03 -2.22
CA ALA A 180 13.10 14.17 -3.43
C ALA A 180 11.61 14.32 -3.09
N HIS A 181 11.12 13.57 -2.10
CA HIS A 181 9.75 13.71 -1.60
C HIS A 181 9.49 15.12 -1.07
N TYR A 182 10.35 15.63 -0.17
CA TYR A 182 10.17 16.94 0.45
C TYR A 182 10.21 18.07 -0.59
N GLU A 183 11.18 18.03 -1.51
CA GLU A 183 11.28 19.01 -2.59
C GLU A 183 10.03 19.03 -3.47
N LEU A 184 9.54 17.86 -3.88
CA LEU A 184 8.35 17.79 -4.73
C LEU A 184 7.08 18.30 -4.02
N VAL A 185 6.90 17.94 -2.74
CA VAL A 185 5.77 18.47 -1.92
C VAL A 185 5.90 19.99 -1.74
N THR A 186 7.12 20.53 -1.60
CA THR A 186 7.37 21.96 -1.43
C THR A 186 7.11 22.74 -2.72
N ILE A 187 7.51 22.22 -3.88
CA ILE A 187 7.18 22.80 -5.19
C ILE A 187 5.67 22.80 -5.40
N HIS A 188 5.01 21.74 -4.99
CA HIS A 188 3.55 21.55 -5.10
C HIS A 188 3.04 21.82 -6.52
N PRO A 189 3.48 21.02 -7.52
CA PRO A 189 3.29 21.36 -8.93
C PRO A 189 1.84 21.32 -9.40
N TRP A 190 1.00 20.54 -8.78
CA TRP A 190 -0.38 20.27 -9.21
C TRP A 190 -1.41 20.91 -8.26
N ALA A 191 -2.65 21.01 -8.73
CA ALA A 191 -3.75 21.47 -7.88
C ALA A 191 -4.18 20.41 -6.86
N ASP A 192 -3.99 19.12 -7.18
CA ASP A 192 -4.25 17.97 -6.31
C ASP A 192 -3.28 16.82 -6.64
N GLY A 193 -3.20 15.81 -5.76
CA GLY A 193 -2.36 14.61 -5.94
C GLY A 193 -0.89 14.78 -5.55
N ASN A 194 -0.46 15.95 -5.08
CA ASN A 194 0.94 16.22 -4.74
C ASN A 194 1.49 15.25 -3.69
N GLY A 195 0.76 14.98 -2.61
CA GLY A 195 1.17 14.07 -1.55
C GLY A 195 1.34 12.63 -2.05
N ARG A 196 0.36 12.12 -2.79
CA ARG A 196 0.40 10.76 -3.37
C ARG A 196 1.54 10.61 -4.37
N THR A 197 1.73 11.59 -5.26
CA THR A 197 2.82 11.56 -6.25
C THR A 197 4.19 11.67 -5.59
N ALA A 198 4.35 12.48 -4.56
CA ALA A 198 5.62 12.60 -3.84
C ALA A 198 5.98 11.33 -3.05
N ARG A 199 5.01 10.70 -2.35
CA ARG A 199 5.22 9.41 -1.68
C ARG A 199 5.51 8.30 -2.69
N LEU A 200 4.84 8.29 -3.83
CA LEU A 200 5.13 7.37 -4.92
C LEU A 200 6.56 7.54 -5.45
N LEU A 201 6.98 8.77 -5.77
CA LEU A 201 8.35 9.04 -6.22
C LEU A 201 9.40 8.58 -5.20
N MET A 202 9.18 8.86 -3.93
CA MET A 202 10.02 8.40 -2.83
C MET A 202 10.20 6.88 -2.85
N ASN A 203 9.10 6.14 -2.93
CA ASN A 203 9.14 4.69 -2.95
C ASN A 203 9.79 4.14 -4.24
N LEU A 204 9.53 4.74 -5.39
CA LEU A 204 10.17 4.35 -6.65
C LEU A 204 11.69 4.51 -6.59
N LEU A 205 12.19 5.60 -6.00
CA LEU A 205 13.62 5.80 -5.80
C LEU A 205 14.24 4.76 -4.85
N GLN A 206 13.52 4.32 -3.83
CA GLN A 206 13.96 3.25 -2.94
C GLN A 206 14.00 1.91 -3.69
N MET A 207 12.96 1.59 -4.47
CA MET A 207 12.89 0.37 -5.28
C MET A 207 13.94 0.33 -6.40
N GLU A 208 14.38 1.47 -6.94
CA GLU A 208 15.45 1.56 -7.94
C GLU A 208 16.77 0.97 -7.44
N TYR A 209 16.97 0.99 -6.13
CA TYR A 209 18.17 0.49 -5.46
C TYR A 209 17.89 -0.76 -4.61
N ASP A 210 16.82 -1.48 -4.92
CA ASP A 210 16.41 -2.71 -4.24
C ASP A 210 16.20 -2.54 -2.72
N LEU A 211 15.87 -1.31 -2.27
CA LEU A 211 15.54 -1.04 -0.88
C LEU A 211 14.06 -1.33 -0.59
N LEU A 212 13.79 -1.74 0.64
CA LEU A 212 12.42 -1.87 1.12
C LEU A 212 11.75 -0.48 1.15
N PRO A 213 10.64 -0.28 0.40
CA PRO A 213 9.99 1.02 0.37
C PRO A 213 9.41 1.43 1.72
N VAL A 214 9.59 2.69 2.08
CA VAL A 214 9.04 3.22 3.34
C VAL A 214 7.53 3.41 3.23
N ARG A 215 6.79 2.80 4.14
CA ARG A 215 5.36 3.04 4.32
C ARG A 215 5.16 4.27 5.19
N VAL A 216 4.22 5.12 4.82
CA VAL A 216 3.65 6.13 5.72
C VAL A 216 2.24 5.64 6.04
N LEU A 217 2.05 5.10 7.23
CA LEU A 217 0.76 4.54 7.64
C LEU A 217 -0.24 5.66 7.90
N LYS A 218 -1.53 5.34 7.87
CA LYS A 218 -2.60 6.28 8.18
C LYS A 218 -2.43 6.87 9.60
N GLU A 219 -1.96 6.06 10.52
CA GLU A 219 -1.71 6.39 11.91
C GLU A 219 -0.59 7.43 12.05
N ASP A 220 0.39 7.41 11.15
CA ASP A 220 1.53 8.33 11.13
C ASP A 220 1.17 9.71 10.58
N LYS A 221 -0.01 9.88 10.00
CA LYS A 221 -0.41 11.09 9.27
C LYS A 221 -0.10 12.37 10.01
N ILE A 222 -0.42 12.43 11.31
CA ILE A 222 -0.22 13.66 12.11
C ILE A 222 1.27 13.98 12.25
N ALA A 223 2.08 12.99 12.63
CA ALA A 223 3.53 13.16 12.80
C ALA A 223 4.22 13.49 11.46
N TYR A 224 3.83 12.80 10.38
CA TYR A 224 4.31 13.04 9.03
C TYR A 224 4.03 14.46 8.53
N ILE A 225 2.80 14.95 8.69
CA ILE A 225 2.43 16.32 8.29
C ILE A 225 3.15 17.35 9.18
N GLN A 226 3.27 17.08 10.49
CA GLN A 226 3.98 17.97 11.41
C GLN A 226 5.47 18.09 11.02
N ALA A 227 6.12 16.99 10.66
CA ALA A 227 7.51 17.02 10.19
C ALA A 227 7.70 17.89 8.93
N LEU A 228 6.75 17.85 7.99
CA LEU A 228 6.76 18.72 6.81
C LEU A 228 6.62 20.22 7.19
N VAL A 229 5.74 20.51 8.15
CA VAL A 229 5.50 21.88 8.65
C VAL A 229 6.73 22.40 9.39
N ASP A 230 7.30 21.61 10.28
CA ASP A 230 8.46 21.99 11.09
C ASP A 230 9.69 22.21 10.22
N THR A 231 9.91 21.35 9.23
CA THR A 231 10.97 21.51 8.22
C THR A 231 10.85 22.84 7.48
N ARG A 232 9.63 23.19 7.06
CA ARG A 232 9.36 24.47 6.36
C ARG A 232 9.61 25.65 7.27
N ASN A 233 9.13 25.59 8.53
CA ASN A 233 9.23 26.69 9.47
C ASN A 233 10.67 26.96 9.93
N ASN A 234 11.49 25.93 10.01
CA ASN A 234 12.89 26.02 10.44
C ASN A 234 13.88 26.09 9.27
N GLU A 235 13.39 25.93 8.02
CA GLU A 235 14.22 25.84 6.80
C GLU A 235 15.32 24.76 6.90
N ASP A 236 15.05 23.69 7.64
CA ASP A 236 15.97 22.59 7.92
C ASP A 236 15.38 21.25 7.49
N ILE A 237 15.83 20.75 6.34
CA ILE A 237 15.37 19.49 5.77
C ILE A 237 15.71 18.27 6.63
N SER A 238 16.72 18.37 7.51
CA SER A 238 17.10 17.26 8.39
C SER A 238 15.96 16.85 9.30
N ILE A 239 15.04 17.75 9.67
CA ILE A 239 13.87 17.47 10.51
C ILE A 239 12.96 16.43 9.82
N PHE A 240 12.63 16.65 8.54
CA PHE A 240 11.80 15.70 7.79
C PHE A 240 12.53 14.38 7.55
N ILE A 241 13.78 14.44 7.14
CA ILE A 241 14.58 13.25 6.87
C ILE A 241 14.73 12.39 8.11
N ASP A 242 15.09 12.99 9.24
CA ASP A 242 15.25 12.27 10.51
C ASP A 242 13.91 11.67 10.98
N SER A 243 12.81 12.39 10.82
CA SER A 243 11.47 11.89 11.12
C SER A 243 11.11 10.66 10.27
N MET A 244 11.37 10.71 8.95
CA MET A 244 11.08 9.59 8.05
C MET A 244 11.98 8.38 8.31
N MET A 245 13.25 8.60 8.70
CA MET A 245 14.15 7.52 9.09
C MET A 245 13.68 6.84 10.39
N GLN A 246 13.28 7.60 11.40
CA GLN A 246 12.77 7.05 12.66
C GLN A 246 11.47 6.28 12.44
N LEU A 247 10.57 6.81 11.62
CA LEU A 247 9.35 6.12 11.21
C LEU A 247 9.66 4.76 10.57
N HIS A 248 10.63 4.71 9.65
CA HIS A 248 11.03 3.47 9.00
C HIS A 248 11.64 2.47 9.97
N ILE A 249 12.51 2.93 10.88
CA ILE A 249 13.09 2.11 11.96
C ILE A 249 11.99 1.50 12.83
N GLU A 250 10.97 2.28 13.20
CA GLU A 250 9.86 1.81 14.01
C GLU A 250 9.02 0.76 13.29
N HIS A 251 8.73 0.99 12.01
CA HIS A 251 7.99 0.01 11.20
C HIS A 251 8.75 -1.28 11.00
N LEU A 252 10.07 -1.22 10.74
CA LEU A 252 10.92 -2.42 10.63
C LEU A 252 10.91 -3.24 11.93
N ARG A 253 11.05 -2.59 13.08
CA ARG A 253 10.96 -3.27 14.38
C ARG A 253 9.62 -3.97 14.56
N ASN A 254 8.54 -3.26 14.30
CA ASN A 254 7.19 -3.79 14.44
C ASN A 254 6.93 -4.98 13.50
N ASP A 255 7.41 -4.92 12.26
CA ASP A 255 7.25 -6.01 11.29
C ASP A 255 8.09 -7.24 11.71
N ILE A 256 9.34 -7.05 12.15
CA ILE A 256 10.21 -8.11 12.66
C ILE A 256 9.60 -8.76 13.91
N ASP A 257 9.14 -7.95 14.86
CA ASP A 257 8.52 -8.46 16.10
C ASP A 257 7.26 -9.28 15.82
N LYS A 258 6.43 -8.84 14.88
CA LYS A 258 5.24 -9.59 14.46
C LYS A 258 5.62 -10.90 13.81
N PHE A 259 6.61 -10.89 12.94
CA PHE A 259 7.09 -12.10 12.25
C PHE A 259 7.62 -13.14 13.26
N LEU A 260 8.47 -12.72 14.20
CA LEU A 260 9.04 -13.61 15.22
C LEU A 260 7.97 -14.20 16.13
N LYS A 261 6.99 -13.43 16.58
CA LYS A 261 5.86 -13.93 17.39
C LYS A 261 5.06 -14.99 16.65
N THR A 262 4.79 -14.77 15.36
CA THR A 262 4.04 -15.73 14.55
C THR A 262 4.80 -17.03 14.34
N THR A 263 6.13 -16.97 14.22
CA THR A 263 6.97 -18.18 14.11
C THR A 263 7.09 -18.94 15.43
N GLU A 264 7.15 -18.26 16.59
CA GLU A 264 7.19 -18.89 17.92
C GLU A 264 5.87 -19.59 18.28
N GLU A 265 4.72 -19.01 17.91
CA GLU A 265 3.40 -19.62 18.10
C GLU A 265 3.20 -20.87 17.21
N GLY A 266 3.86 -20.94 16.05
CA GLY A 266 3.89 -22.09 15.16
C GLY A 266 4.75 -23.25 15.65
N ASP A 267 5.81 -22.98 16.45
CA ASP A 267 6.74 -24.00 16.95
C ASP A 267 6.25 -24.74 18.21
N SER A 268 5.18 -24.29 18.86
CA SER A 268 4.62 -24.93 20.06
C SER A 268 3.81 -26.20 19.77
N ASP A 269 3.55 -26.52 18.51
CA ASP A 269 2.91 -27.77 18.08
C ASP A 269 3.89 -28.57 17.20
N GLY A 270 4.58 -29.51 17.87
CA GLY A 270 5.74 -30.23 17.33
C GLY A 270 5.48 -31.00 16.05
N THR A 271 5.84 -30.45 14.94
CA THR A 271 6.34 -31.21 13.77
C THR A 271 7.11 -30.23 12.86
N LYS A 272 8.39 -30.52 12.66
CA LYS A 272 9.26 -29.84 11.70
C LYS A 272 8.81 -30.16 10.27
N GLU A 273 7.98 -29.31 9.70
CA GLU A 273 7.90 -29.12 8.25
C GLU A 273 7.22 -27.78 7.97
N THR A 274 7.94 -26.93 7.20
CA THR A 274 7.46 -25.70 6.57
C THR A 274 7.32 -24.43 7.43
N ALA A 275 8.46 -23.77 7.70
CA ALA A 275 8.53 -22.35 8.10
C ALA A 275 8.18 -21.38 6.96
N GLN A 276 7.78 -21.88 5.79
CA GLN A 276 7.52 -21.06 4.58
C GLN A 276 6.07 -20.59 4.42
N ASN A 277 5.13 -21.03 5.27
CA ASN A 277 3.70 -20.78 5.04
C ASN A 277 3.02 -19.77 5.99
N ASN A 278 3.67 -19.31 7.07
CA ASN A 278 2.91 -18.75 8.21
C ASN A 278 2.56 -17.26 8.16
N VAL A 279 3.13 -16.45 7.26
CA VAL A 279 2.73 -15.02 7.16
C VAL A 279 1.74 -14.80 6.02
N ALA A 280 1.83 -15.56 4.95
CA ALA A 280 0.76 -15.65 3.96
C ALA A 280 -0.51 -16.28 4.57
N GLU A 281 -0.36 -17.25 5.50
CA GLU A 281 -1.48 -17.89 6.21
C GLU A 281 -2.21 -16.93 7.17
N ASN A 282 -1.53 -16.04 7.90
CA ASN A 282 -2.23 -15.09 8.80
C ASN A 282 -2.98 -13.94 8.09
N VAL A 283 -2.66 -13.65 6.84
CA VAL A 283 -3.47 -12.76 6.00
C VAL A 283 -4.48 -13.56 5.16
N ALA A 284 -4.16 -14.81 4.83
CA ALA A 284 -5.00 -15.72 4.06
C ALA A 284 -5.88 -16.65 4.94
N GLU A 285 -5.58 -16.82 6.23
CA GLU A 285 -6.34 -17.68 7.16
C GLU A 285 -7.59 -17.05 7.77
N LYS A 286 -7.84 -15.78 7.58
CA LYS A 286 -9.15 -15.24 7.95
C LYS A 286 -10.15 -15.59 6.87
N LEU A 287 -10.87 -16.70 7.08
CA LEU A 287 -12.13 -16.95 6.39
C LEU A 287 -12.97 -15.67 6.42
N THR A 288 -13.58 -15.31 5.30
CA THR A 288 -14.54 -14.20 5.30
C THR A 288 -15.62 -14.48 6.33
N ASP A 289 -16.28 -13.46 6.88
CA ASP A 289 -17.36 -13.64 7.86
C ASP A 289 -18.43 -14.58 7.31
N ARG A 290 -18.71 -14.54 5.99
CA ARG A 290 -19.63 -15.45 5.33
C ARG A 290 -19.10 -16.90 5.30
N GLN A 291 -17.82 -17.10 5.02
CA GLN A 291 -17.19 -18.43 5.04
C GLN A 291 -17.15 -19.03 6.45
N ARG A 292 -16.93 -18.21 7.49
CA ARG A 292 -17.04 -18.66 8.89
C ARG A 292 -18.45 -19.12 9.21
N ILE A 293 -19.46 -18.33 8.83
CA ILE A 293 -20.87 -18.69 9.04
C ILE A 293 -21.21 -19.96 8.27
N ILE A 294 -20.67 -20.16 7.05
CA ILE A 294 -20.85 -21.41 6.29
C ILE A 294 -20.25 -22.60 7.05
N VAL A 295 -19.03 -22.49 7.56
CA VAL A 295 -18.36 -23.53 8.38
C VAL A 295 -19.18 -23.83 9.64
N GLU A 296 -19.65 -22.81 10.35
CA GLU A 296 -20.55 -22.97 11.51
C GLU A 296 -21.84 -23.72 11.15
N LEU A 297 -22.50 -23.34 10.06
CA LEU A 297 -23.73 -23.98 9.62
C LEU A 297 -23.51 -25.45 9.19
N VAL A 298 -22.37 -25.75 8.57
CA VAL A 298 -21.98 -27.12 8.23
C VAL A 298 -21.71 -27.95 9.51
N THR A 299 -21.02 -27.39 10.49
CA THR A 299 -20.75 -28.02 11.78
C THR A 299 -22.04 -28.29 12.55
N GLN A 300 -22.94 -27.32 12.64
CA GLN A 300 -24.23 -27.44 13.30
C GLN A 300 -25.14 -28.45 12.60
N GLY A 301 -25.12 -28.45 11.25
CA GLY A 301 -25.87 -29.41 10.46
C GLY A 301 -25.42 -30.84 10.71
N ALA A 302 -24.12 -31.09 10.78
CA ALA A 302 -23.55 -32.39 11.13
C ALA A 302 -23.97 -32.85 12.54
N ALA A 303 -23.95 -31.96 13.53
CA ALA A 303 -24.38 -32.25 14.91
C ALA A 303 -25.90 -32.54 15.03
N GLN A 304 -26.72 -31.95 14.17
CA GLN A 304 -28.19 -32.09 14.17
C GLN A 304 -28.73 -33.07 13.14
N ASN A 305 -27.86 -33.78 12.42
CA ASN A 305 -28.21 -34.69 11.33
C ASN A 305 -29.02 -34.02 10.20
N VAL A 306 -28.76 -32.74 9.93
CA VAL A 306 -29.38 -31.94 8.87
C VAL A 306 -28.43 -31.84 7.69
N ALA A 307 -28.86 -32.26 6.50
CA ALA A 307 -28.08 -32.19 5.27
C ALA A 307 -27.90 -30.72 4.82
N VAL A 308 -26.72 -30.15 5.06
CA VAL A 308 -26.37 -28.80 4.60
C VAL A 308 -25.90 -28.86 3.15
N ASN A 309 -26.67 -28.26 2.25
CA ASN A 309 -26.32 -28.14 0.84
C ASN A 309 -26.32 -26.69 0.37
N THR A 310 -25.85 -26.43 -0.84
CA THR A 310 -25.74 -25.10 -1.42
C THR A 310 -27.07 -24.32 -1.45
N LYS A 311 -28.20 -25.03 -1.60
CA LYS A 311 -29.54 -24.43 -1.58
C LYS A 311 -29.87 -23.92 -0.19
N TYR A 312 -29.70 -24.75 0.83
CA TYR A 312 -29.91 -24.40 2.24
C TYR A 312 -29.09 -23.18 2.64
N LEU A 313 -27.76 -23.17 2.31
CA LEU A 313 -26.89 -22.07 2.61
C LEU A 313 -27.28 -20.77 1.89
N SER A 314 -27.70 -20.86 0.63
CA SER A 314 -28.17 -19.73 -0.18
C SER A 314 -29.41 -19.07 0.44
N GLU A 315 -30.37 -19.87 0.89
CA GLU A 315 -31.61 -19.41 1.54
C GLU A 315 -31.31 -18.83 2.94
N LYS A 316 -30.48 -19.52 3.73
CA LYS A 316 -30.16 -19.12 5.10
C LYS A 316 -29.37 -17.81 5.18
N LEU A 317 -28.43 -17.61 4.23
CA LEU A 317 -27.56 -16.43 4.17
C LEU A 317 -28.11 -15.32 3.28
N ASN A 318 -29.23 -15.56 2.60
CA ASN A 318 -29.83 -14.62 1.62
C ASN A 318 -28.84 -14.18 0.54
N VAL A 319 -28.06 -15.13 0.01
CA VAL A 319 -27.00 -14.90 -0.97
C VAL A 319 -27.21 -15.79 -2.20
N ASN A 320 -26.85 -15.28 -3.39
CA ASN A 320 -26.99 -16.04 -4.64
C ASN A 320 -26.23 -17.38 -4.58
N ARG A 321 -26.82 -18.44 -5.12
CA ARG A 321 -26.23 -19.79 -5.18
C ARG A 321 -24.82 -19.83 -5.78
N LYS A 322 -24.55 -19.05 -6.84
CA LYS A 322 -23.21 -18.98 -7.45
C LYS A 322 -22.15 -18.45 -6.47
N THR A 323 -22.51 -17.52 -5.60
CA THR A 323 -21.63 -16.98 -4.57
C THR A 323 -21.35 -18.03 -3.50
N ILE A 324 -22.38 -18.77 -3.04
CA ILE A 324 -22.20 -19.89 -2.11
C ILE A 324 -21.33 -20.99 -2.72
N GLN A 325 -21.55 -21.35 -3.99
CA GLN A 325 -20.71 -22.35 -4.68
C GLN A 325 -19.24 -21.96 -4.70
N ARG A 326 -18.93 -20.66 -4.89
CA ARG A 326 -17.57 -20.13 -4.89
C ARG A 326 -16.93 -20.22 -3.50
N ASP A 327 -17.69 -19.84 -2.46
CA ASP A 327 -17.22 -19.96 -1.07
C ASP A 327 -16.99 -21.44 -0.69
N MET A 328 -17.88 -22.34 -1.08
CA MET A 328 -17.72 -23.77 -0.84
C MET A 328 -16.51 -24.36 -1.57
N ALA A 329 -16.29 -23.96 -2.84
CA ALA A 329 -15.11 -24.39 -3.60
C ALA A 329 -13.81 -23.93 -2.92
N HIS A 330 -13.77 -22.69 -2.44
CA HIS A 330 -12.62 -22.13 -1.72
C HIS A 330 -12.37 -22.86 -0.37
N LEU A 331 -13.43 -23.16 0.39
CA LEU A 331 -13.31 -23.93 1.63
C LEU A 331 -12.86 -25.38 1.38
N GLN A 332 -13.29 -25.98 0.26
CA GLN A 332 -12.90 -27.32 -0.17
C GLN A 332 -11.43 -27.36 -0.62
N GLU A 333 -11.00 -26.37 -1.40
CA GLU A 333 -9.60 -26.22 -1.84
C GLU A 333 -8.65 -26.12 -0.65
N ARG A 334 -9.08 -25.44 0.42
CA ARG A 334 -8.38 -25.36 1.70
C ARG A 334 -8.51 -26.59 2.59
N ARG A 335 -9.18 -27.63 2.13
CA ARG A 335 -9.43 -28.87 2.88
C ARG A 335 -10.11 -28.63 4.24
N LEU A 336 -10.96 -27.63 4.34
CA LEU A 336 -11.75 -27.35 5.54
C LEU A 336 -13.05 -28.14 5.52
N ILE A 337 -13.61 -28.35 4.32
CA ILE A 337 -14.83 -29.11 4.10
C ILE A 337 -14.64 -30.13 2.98
N GLN A 338 -15.42 -31.18 3.01
CA GLN A 338 -15.50 -32.18 1.92
C GLN A 338 -16.95 -32.54 1.61
N TRP A 339 -17.19 -32.90 0.36
CA TRP A 339 -18.46 -33.45 -0.04
C TRP A 339 -18.49 -34.96 0.20
N VAL A 340 -19.51 -35.46 0.93
CA VAL A 340 -19.63 -36.86 1.26
C VAL A 340 -20.95 -37.37 0.70
N GLY A 341 -20.93 -38.46 -0.09
CA GLY A 341 -22.06 -39.09 -0.71
C GLY A 341 -22.17 -38.81 -2.21
N SER A 342 -23.37 -39.15 -2.78
CA SER A 342 -23.62 -38.94 -4.20
C SER A 342 -23.89 -37.47 -4.56
N ASP A 343 -23.77 -37.11 -5.83
CA ASP A 343 -24.02 -35.73 -6.31
C ASP A 343 -25.45 -35.23 -5.97
N LYS A 344 -26.41 -36.13 -5.84
CA LYS A 344 -27.81 -35.76 -5.60
C LYS A 344 -28.24 -35.81 -4.13
N THR A 345 -27.61 -36.65 -3.32
CA THR A 345 -28.01 -36.93 -1.93
C THR A 345 -26.88 -36.75 -0.92
N GLY A 346 -25.72 -36.30 -1.37
CA GLY A 346 -24.59 -36.00 -0.50
C GLY A 346 -24.76 -34.70 0.31
N HIS A 347 -23.86 -34.52 1.24
CA HIS A 347 -23.81 -33.34 2.11
C HIS A 347 -22.36 -32.93 2.38
N TRP A 348 -22.19 -31.71 2.91
CA TRP A 348 -20.89 -31.19 3.28
C TRP A 348 -20.53 -31.59 4.70
N GLU A 349 -19.29 -32.02 4.89
CA GLU A 349 -18.71 -32.33 6.21
C GLU A 349 -17.42 -31.53 6.44
N ILE A 350 -17.09 -31.27 7.70
CA ILE A 350 -15.85 -30.60 8.11
C ILE A 350 -14.71 -31.63 8.13
N ILE A 351 -13.57 -31.29 7.50
CA ILE A 351 -12.35 -32.12 7.49
C ILE A 351 -11.46 -31.84 8.71
N LYS A 352 -11.44 -30.57 9.17
CA LYS A 352 -10.71 -30.11 10.35
C LYS A 352 -11.61 -29.27 11.24
N GLU A 353 -11.59 -29.51 12.55
CA GLU A 353 -12.18 -28.57 13.49
C GLU A 353 -11.42 -27.24 13.39
N VAL A 354 -12.10 -26.20 12.95
CA VAL A 354 -11.61 -24.84 12.98
C VAL A 354 -11.78 -24.35 14.41
N LYS A 355 -10.66 -24.34 15.18
CA LYS A 355 -10.60 -23.74 16.51
C LYS A 355 -10.55 -22.22 16.44
#